data_1e3736e59438ad935338a95fa0a8d2df
#
_entry.id   1e3736e59438ad935338a95fa0a8d2df
#
_cell.length_a   1.000
_cell.length_b   1.000
_cell.length_c   1.000
_cell.angle_alpha   90.00
_cell.angle_beta   90.00
_cell.angle_gamma   90.00
#
_symmetry.space_group_name_H-M   'P 1'
#
loop_
_entity.id
_entity.type
_entity.pdbx_description
1 polymer ?
#
loop_
_entity_poly.entity_id
_entity_poly.type
_entity_poly.pdbx_seq_one_letter_code
_entity_poly.pdbx_strand_id
1 'polypeptide(L)'
;MATSKGVIKNINKNQHRILADIMTLYTPHGYDCDPTYSKGCFYGNFKWTNDFGEVEHYEIPQPKHKFDVYPLSNDVEKLEVMGKFPLKDKSIKSINIDLPFVISCGPSMSEGIKGSNVISNRFSAFYPVSELVKTYYHFLKEAYRVLDDDGICVWKCQRTITGSKTLNTPEMSWMFAESLGFDCVDQFYLEGKVRLISGKIKKQQHSRSYVSVFYVFKKSRKKKIDYLTCFDEETQKDIINGLFQNNIKIGRKFLSEL
;
A
#
# COMPACT_ATOMS: atom_id res chain seq x y z
N MET A 1 1.79 29.65 -24.31
CA MET A 1 1.39 29.00 -23.04
C MET A 1 1.65 27.51 -23.20
N ALA A 2 2.39 26.90 -22.27
CA ALA A 2 2.56 25.45 -22.28
C ALA A 2 1.20 24.79 -22.02
N THR A 3 0.76 23.93 -22.91
CA THR A 3 -0.49 23.17 -22.71
C THR A 3 -0.22 22.09 -21.69
N SER A 4 -1.13 21.90 -20.73
CA SER A 4 -1.06 20.81 -19.74
C SER A 4 -1.39 19.43 -20.33
N LYS A 5 -1.51 19.33 -21.66
CA LYS A 5 -1.77 18.08 -22.37
C LYS A 5 -0.57 17.14 -22.18
N GLY A 6 -0.81 15.96 -21.65
CA GLY A 6 0.24 14.96 -21.40
C GLY A 6 0.92 15.05 -20.03
N VAL A 7 0.57 16.01 -19.17
CA VAL A 7 1.09 16.07 -17.80
C VAL A 7 0.38 15.04 -16.93
N ILE A 8 1.16 14.14 -16.35
CA ILE A 8 0.66 13.17 -15.37
C ILE A 8 0.41 13.87 -14.05
N LYS A 9 -0.80 13.71 -13.51
CA LYS A 9 -1.22 14.24 -12.20
C LYS A 9 -1.15 13.14 -11.16
N ASN A 10 -0.69 13.47 -9.97
CA ASN A 10 -0.60 12.51 -8.87
C ASN A 10 -1.93 12.27 -8.13
N ILE A 11 -3.06 12.81 -8.58
CA ILE A 11 -4.39 12.56 -8.01
C ILE A 11 -5.37 12.16 -9.11
N ASN A 12 -6.12 11.09 -8.88
CA ASN A 12 -7.12 10.60 -9.83
C ASN A 12 -8.26 9.86 -9.12
N LYS A 13 -9.42 9.74 -9.80
CA LYS A 13 -10.59 8.95 -9.36
C LYS A 13 -10.62 7.54 -9.93
N ASN A 14 -9.64 7.19 -10.76
CA ASN A 14 -9.52 5.91 -11.42
C ASN A 14 -8.18 5.26 -11.08
N GLN A 15 -8.22 4.13 -10.37
CA GLN A 15 -7.01 3.41 -9.95
C GLN A 15 -6.21 2.83 -11.13
N HIS A 16 -6.88 2.43 -12.22
CA HIS A 16 -6.19 1.91 -13.40
C HIS A 16 -5.40 3.00 -14.10
N ARG A 17 -5.95 4.25 -14.13
CA ARG A 17 -5.20 5.39 -14.63
C ARG A 17 -3.96 5.67 -13.77
N ILE A 18 -4.08 5.64 -12.44
CA ILE A 18 -2.92 5.80 -11.56
C ILE A 18 -1.87 4.72 -11.83
N LEU A 19 -2.28 3.46 -11.94
CA LEU A 19 -1.33 2.37 -12.23
C LEU A 19 -0.69 2.50 -13.61
N ALA A 20 -1.44 2.94 -14.63
CA ALA A 20 -0.90 3.22 -15.96
C ALA A 20 0.07 4.41 -15.95
N ASP A 21 -0.22 5.46 -15.18
CA ASP A 21 0.66 6.62 -15.02
C ASP A 21 1.97 6.22 -14.29
N ILE A 22 1.87 5.42 -13.23
CA ILE A 22 3.04 4.85 -12.54
C ILE A 22 3.85 3.97 -13.51
N MET A 23 3.16 3.14 -14.29
CA MET A 23 3.81 2.29 -15.29
C MET A 23 4.57 3.13 -16.32
N THR A 24 3.96 4.18 -16.82
CA THR A 24 4.60 5.09 -17.79
C THR A 24 5.87 5.74 -17.24
N LEU A 25 5.88 6.12 -15.96
CA LEU A 25 7.00 6.85 -15.36
C LEU A 25 8.09 5.92 -14.81
N TYR A 26 7.73 4.76 -14.27
CA TYR A 26 8.64 3.98 -13.43
C TYR A 26 8.79 2.52 -13.84
N THR A 27 7.76 1.91 -14.46
CA THR A 27 7.77 0.48 -14.82
C THR A 27 7.25 0.26 -16.24
N PRO A 28 7.94 0.77 -17.27
CA PRO A 28 7.43 0.81 -18.66
C PRO A 28 7.13 -0.57 -19.28
N HIS A 29 7.59 -1.64 -18.64
CA HIS A 29 7.32 -3.02 -19.07
C HIS A 29 6.20 -3.69 -18.25
N GLY A 30 5.50 -2.95 -17.40
CA GLY A 30 4.49 -3.45 -16.48
C GLY A 30 5.06 -3.86 -15.13
N TYR A 31 4.33 -4.70 -14.41
CA TYR A 31 4.70 -5.21 -13.09
C TYR A 31 5.13 -6.67 -13.21
N ASP A 32 6.31 -7.03 -12.70
CA ASP A 32 6.81 -8.42 -12.76
C ASP A 32 6.07 -9.34 -11.78
N CYS A 33 5.66 -8.79 -10.62
CA CYS A 33 5.06 -9.59 -9.55
C CYS A 33 3.90 -8.84 -8.87
N ASP A 34 2.87 -9.59 -8.49
CA ASP A 34 1.81 -9.16 -7.58
C ASP A 34 1.54 -10.26 -6.56
N PRO A 35 1.98 -10.10 -5.29
CA PRO A 35 1.75 -11.05 -4.21
C PRO A 35 0.38 -10.90 -3.53
N THR A 36 -0.47 -10.02 -4.06
CA THR A 36 -1.82 -9.70 -3.58
C THR A 36 -2.84 -9.73 -4.72
N TYR A 37 -2.61 -10.62 -5.69
CA TYR A 37 -3.25 -10.61 -7.01
C TYR A 37 -4.77 -10.69 -6.97
N SER A 38 -5.36 -11.43 -6.03
CA SER A 38 -6.80 -11.62 -5.86
C SER A 38 -7.48 -12.06 -7.18
N LYS A 39 -8.29 -11.21 -7.79
CA LYS A 39 -8.96 -11.43 -9.09
C LYS A 39 -8.23 -10.77 -10.27
N GLY A 40 -7.06 -10.20 -10.06
CA GLY A 40 -6.31 -9.51 -11.10
C GLY A 40 -6.99 -8.26 -11.65
N CYS A 41 -7.85 -7.61 -10.87
CA CYS A 41 -8.62 -6.44 -11.32
C CYS A 41 -7.79 -5.21 -11.68
N PHE A 42 -6.49 -5.23 -11.41
CA PHE A 42 -5.57 -4.15 -11.78
C PHE A 42 -5.06 -4.24 -13.21
N TYR A 43 -5.21 -5.40 -13.84
CA TYR A 43 -4.56 -5.76 -15.10
C TYR A 43 -5.56 -5.93 -16.22
N GLY A 44 -5.18 -5.58 -17.44
CA GLY A 44 -6.01 -5.70 -18.65
C GLY A 44 -6.10 -4.42 -19.45
N ASN A 45 -7.09 -4.36 -20.32
CA ASN A 45 -7.34 -3.22 -21.20
C ASN A 45 -8.38 -2.29 -20.59
N PHE A 46 -8.05 -1.00 -20.49
CA PHE A 46 -8.88 0.03 -19.89
C PHE A 46 -9.10 1.21 -20.81
N LYS A 47 -10.22 1.91 -20.59
CA LYS A 47 -10.57 3.16 -21.26
C LYS A 47 -10.68 4.26 -20.23
N TRP A 48 -10.15 5.40 -20.55
CA TRP A 48 -10.23 6.61 -19.74
C TRP A 48 -10.60 7.80 -20.61
N THR A 49 -11.47 8.66 -20.13
CA THR A 49 -11.72 9.96 -20.77
C THR A 49 -10.90 11.00 -20.01
N ASN A 50 -9.98 11.66 -20.72
CA ASN A 50 -9.11 12.68 -20.14
C ASN A 50 -9.88 14.00 -19.88
N ASP A 51 -9.22 14.97 -19.27
CA ASP A 51 -9.81 16.27 -18.93
C ASP A 51 -10.21 17.09 -20.20
N PHE A 52 -9.78 16.69 -21.38
CA PHE A 52 -10.11 17.31 -22.67
C PHE A 52 -11.25 16.58 -23.40
N GLY A 53 -11.86 15.55 -22.77
CA GLY A 53 -12.93 14.76 -23.37
C GLY A 53 -12.46 13.69 -24.37
N GLU A 54 -11.16 13.49 -24.53
CA GLU A 54 -10.59 12.48 -25.43
C GLU A 54 -10.58 11.11 -24.74
N VAL A 55 -10.93 10.06 -25.49
CA VAL A 55 -10.87 8.67 -24.98
C VAL A 55 -9.46 8.13 -25.21
N GLU A 56 -8.80 7.81 -24.14
CA GLU A 56 -7.50 7.14 -24.12
C GLU A 56 -7.68 5.66 -23.83
N HIS A 57 -6.87 4.83 -24.49
CA HIS A 57 -6.80 3.38 -24.26
C HIS A 57 -5.42 3.06 -23.71
N TYR A 58 -5.38 2.23 -22.69
CA TYR A 58 -4.13 1.74 -22.14
C TYR A 58 -4.29 0.31 -21.65
N GLU A 59 -3.20 -0.41 -21.70
CA GLU A 59 -3.08 -1.77 -21.22
C GLU A 59 -2.15 -1.79 -19.99
N ILE A 60 -2.57 -2.50 -18.96
CA ILE A 60 -1.71 -2.87 -17.85
C ILE A 60 -1.49 -4.38 -17.98
N PRO A 61 -0.29 -4.82 -18.41
CA PRO A 61 -0.01 -6.23 -18.65
C PRO A 61 -0.16 -7.06 -17.38
N GLN A 62 -0.53 -8.32 -17.56
CA GLN A 62 -0.57 -9.29 -16.46
C GLN A 62 0.84 -9.48 -15.88
N PRO A 63 1.01 -9.53 -14.54
CA PRO A 63 2.30 -9.81 -13.94
C PRO A 63 2.71 -11.26 -14.25
N LYS A 64 4.02 -11.45 -14.38
CA LYS A 64 4.62 -12.77 -14.62
C LYS A 64 4.44 -13.68 -13.41
N HIS A 65 4.57 -13.13 -12.20
CA HIS A 65 4.45 -13.85 -10.94
C HIS A 65 3.21 -13.37 -10.19
N LYS A 66 2.26 -14.27 -9.99
CA LYS A 66 0.98 -14.01 -9.36
C LYS A 66 0.86 -14.85 -8.11
N PHE A 67 0.73 -14.21 -6.97
CA PHE A 67 0.53 -14.90 -5.69
C PHE A 67 -0.66 -14.31 -4.94
N ASP A 68 -1.28 -15.13 -4.13
CA ASP A 68 -2.30 -14.70 -3.17
C ASP A 68 -2.38 -15.68 -2.00
N VAL A 69 -2.80 -15.19 -0.85
CA VAL A 69 -3.06 -16.04 0.33
C VAL A 69 -4.25 -16.97 0.08
N TYR A 70 -5.24 -16.49 -0.70
CA TYR A 70 -6.42 -17.23 -1.11
C TYR A 70 -6.58 -17.18 -2.64
N PRO A 71 -5.80 -17.98 -3.39
CA PRO A 71 -5.88 -18.00 -4.84
C PRO A 71 -7.29 -18.27 -5.34
N LEU A 72 -7.75 -17.47 -6.30
CA LEU A 72 -9.08 -17.58 -6.91
C LEU A 72 -9.06 -18.20 -8.30
N SER A 73 -7.86 -18.48 -8.84
CA SER A 73 -7.65 -19.15 -10.13
C SER A 73 -6.39 -20.00 -10.10
N ASN A 74 -6.29 -20.98 -11.02
CA ASN A 74 -5.21 -21.97 -11.05
C ASN A 74 -3.85 -21.37 -11.49
N ASP A 75 -3.84 -20.20 -12.07
CA ASP A 75 -2.64 -19.49 -12.51
C ASP A 75 -2.08 -18.54 -11.43
N VAL A 76 -2.67 -18.54 -10.24
CA VAL A 76 -2.21 -17.82 -9.06
C VAL A 76 -1.68 -18.81 -8.02
N GLU A 77 -0.43 -18.66 -7.64
CA GLU A 77 0.19 -19.53 -6.64
C GLU A 77 -0.18 -19.10 -5.21
N LYS A 78 -0.35 -20.07 -4.33
CA LYS A 78 -0.64 -19.80 -2.92
C LYS A 78 0.58 -19.22 -2.21
N LEU A 79 0.36 -18.15 -1.45
CA LEU A 79 1.34 -17.51 -0.60
C LEU A 79 0.92 -17.62 0.88
N GLU A 80 1.84 -18.02 1.74
CA GLU A 80 1.61 -17.92 3.19
C GLU A 80 1.85 -16.48 3.66
N VAL A 81 0.97 -15.95 4.50
CA VAL A 81 0.96 -14.52 4.91
C VAL A 81 2.33 -14.02 5.41
N MET A 82 2.99 -14.84 6.24
CA MET A 82 4.33 -14.55 6.79
C MET A 82 5.41 -15.40 6.13
N GLY A 83 5.09 -16.02 5.00
CA GLY A 83 6.01 -16.86 4.24
C GLY A 83 6.96 -16.03 3.36
N LYS A 84 8.09 -16.63 3.03
CA LYS A 84 9.01 -16.06 2.05
C LYS A 84 8.37 -16.09 0.67
N PHE A 85 8.47 -14.99 -0.10
CA PHE A 85 8.03 -15.01 -1.49
C PHE A 85 8.84 -16.04 -2.28
N PRO A 86 8.20 -16.90 -3.10
CA PRO A 86 8.87 -17.98 -3.83
C PRO A 86 9.69 -17.45 -5.02
N LEU A 87 10.43 -16.39 -4.79
CA LEU A 87 11.30 -15.70 -5.72
C LEU A 87 12.71 -15.60 -5.14
N LYS A 88 13.72 -15.65 -6.02
CA LYS A 88 15.11 -15.43 -5.64
C LYS A 88 15.33 -13.97 -5.24
N ASP A 89 16.36 -13.73 -4.45
CA ASP A 89 16.82 -12.39 -4.13
C ASP A 89 17.21 -11.66 -5.44
N LYS A 90 16.84 -10.38 -5.55
CA LYS A 90 17.17 -9.52 -6.69
C LYS A 90 16.79 -10.13 -8.06
N SER A 91 15.62 -10.71 -8.18
CA SER A 91 15.19 -11.44 -9.38
C SER A 91 14.10 -10.75 -10.21
N ILE A 92 13.52 -9.66 -9.71
CA ILE A 92 12.47 -8.90 -10.39
C ILE A 92 12.76 -7.40 -10.34
N LYS A 93 12.22 -6.65 -11.30
CA LYS A 93 12.40 -5.20 -11.41
C LYS A 93 11.25 -4.41 -10.83
N SER A 94 10.05 -5.02 -10.74
CA SER A 94 8.85 -4.33 -10.29
C SER A 94 7.90 -5.26 -9.54
N ILE A 95 7.26 -4.72 -8.51
CA ILE A 95 6.25 -5.41 -7.72
C ILE A 95 5.10 -4.46 -7.37
N ASN A 96 3.86 -4.93 -7.47
CA ASN A 96 2.66 -4.18 -7.08
C ASN A 96 1.99 -4.87 -5.90
N ILE A 97 1.68 -4.14 -4.82
CA ILE A 97 1.16 -4.70 -3.57
C ILE A 97 -0.04 -3.88 -3.09
N ASP A 98 -1.19 -4.54 -2.89
CA ASP A 98 -2.44 -3.97 -2.32
C ASP A 98 -2.95 -4.84 -1.17
N LEU A 99 -2.31 -4.74 -0.01
CA LEU A 99 -2.74 -5.48 1.18
C LEU A 99 -4.06 -4.92 1.74
N PRO A 100 -4.89 -5.76 2.37
CA PRO A 100 -6.02 -5.28 3.14
C PRO A 100 -5.59 -4.25 4.19
N PHE A 101 -6.42 -3.24 4.43
CA PHE A 101 -6.19 -2.21 5.45
C PHE A 101 -7.31 -2.17 6.51
N VAL A 102 -8.25 -3.10 6.44
CA VAL A 102 -9.39 -3.18 7.37
C VAL A 102 -8.97 -3.97 8.61
N ILE A 103 -9.30 -3.43 9.78
CA ILE A 103 -9.17 -4.12 11.06
C ILE A 103 -10.54 -4.66 11.47
N SER A 104 -10.63 -5.95 11.73
CA SER A 104 -11.82 -6.60 12.28
C SER A 104 -12.05 -6.20 13.74
N CYS A 105 -13.31 -6.22 14.17
CA CYS A 105 -13.68 -6.04 15.58
C CYS A 105 -13.63 -7.33 16.39
N GLY A 106 -13.18 -8.46 15.81
CA GLY A 106 -13.11 -9.76 16.50
C GLY A 106 -12.37 -10.82 15.71
N PRO A 107 -12.04 -11.96 16.33
CA PRO A 107 -11.18 -13.01 15.77
C PRO A 107 -11.74 -13.76 14.57
N SER A 108 -13.02 -13.56 14.24
CA SER A 108 -13.75 -14.26 13.18
C SER A 108 -13.17 -14.10 11.76
N MET A 109 -12.05 -13.40 11.59
CA MET A 109 -11.51 -13.09 10.27
C MET A 109 -10.12 -13.68 10.04
N SER A 110 -9.31 -13.84 11.06
CA SER A 110 -8.02 -14.54 10.99
C SER A 110 -8.20 -16.05 10.76
N GLU A 111 -9.37 -16.59 11.07
CA GLU A 111 -9.68 -18.03 10.96
C GLU A 111 -10.44 -18.39 9.66
N GLY A 112 -10.55 -17.48 8.69
CA GLY A 112 -11.29 -17.74 7.45
C GLY A 112 -12.81 -17.79 7.60
N ILE A 113 -13.34 -17.45 8.77
CA ILE A 113 -14.77 -17.37 9.03
C ILE A 113 -15.32 -16.11 8.35
N LYS A 114 -16.35 -16.27 7.52
CA LYS A 114 -17.05 -15.17 6.86
C LYS A 114 -17.46 -14.13 7.89
N GLY A 115 -16.83 -12.97 7.84
CA GLY A 115 -17.09 -11.87 8.78
C GLY A 115 -18.54 -11.43 8.75
N SER A 116 -18.99 -10.84 9.84
CA SER A 116 -20.37 -10.37 10.03
C SER A 116 -20.73 -9.14 9.18
N ASN A 117 -19.84 -8.62 8.38
CA ASN A 117 -20.09 -7.45 7.52
C ASN A 117 -19.59 -7.63 6.08
N VAL A 118 -20.22 -6.91 5.15
CA VAL A 118 -19.96 -7.00 3.71
C VAL A 118 -18.49 -6.68 3.35
N ILE A 119 -17.87 -5.74 4.06
CA ILE A 119 -16.49 -5.31 3.78
C ILE A 119 -15.52 -6.43 4.12
N SER A 120 -15.68 -7.04 5.28
CA SER A 120 -14.86 -8.14 5.78
C SER A 120 -14.94 -9.37 4.88
N ASN A 121 -16.15 -9.70 4.43
CA ASN A 121 -16.38 -10.84 3.52
C ASN A 121 -15.78 -10.63 2.13
N ARG A 122 -15.56 -9.37 1.73
CA ARG A 122 -15.15 -9.02 0.37
C ARG A 122 -13.64 -8.79 0.24
N PHE A 123 -12.98 -8.27 1.29
CA PHE A 123 -11.61 -7.75 1.19
C PHE A 123 -10.64 -8.34 2.19
N SER A 124 -11.04 -9.31 2.98
CA SER A 124 -10.29 -9.77 4.16
C SER A 124 -10.07 -8.64 5.18
N ALA A 125 -9.55 -8.95 6.35
CA ALA A 125 -9.18 -7.97 7.35
C ALA A 125 -8.22 -8.59 8.35
N PHE A 126 -7.48 -7.74 9.06
CA PHE A 126 -6.56 -8.16 10.10
C PHE A 126 -7.21 -8.11 11.49
N TYR A 127 -6.74 -8.98 12.37
CA TYR A 127 -7.01 -8.94 13.80
C TYR A 127 -5.95 -9.74 14.55
N PRO A 128 -5.33 -9.18 15.57
CA PRO A 128 -5.40 -7.79 16.01
C PRO A 128 -4.63 -6.81 15.10
N VAL A 129 -4.53 -5.54 15.48
CA VAL A 129 -3.77 -4.51 14.76
C VAL A 129 -2.32 -4.92 14.53
N SER A 130 -1.72 -5.66 15.49
CA SER A 130 -0.35 -6.16 15.37
C SER A 130 -0.12 -7.08 14.17
N GLU A 131 -1.13 -7.86 13.76
CA GLU A 131 -1.02 -8.66 12.54
C GLU A 131 -0.87 -7.78 11.30
N LEU A 132 -1.67 -6.72 11.18
CA LEU A 132 -1.52 -5.77 10.08
C LEU A 132 -0.11 -5.18 10.05
N VAL A 133 0.36 -4.70 11.20
CA VAL A 133 1.69 -4.06 11.32
C VAL A 133 2.81 -5.02 10.91
N LYS A 134 2.79 -6.25 11.45
CA LYS A 134 3.78 -7.29 11.13
C LYS A 134 3.73 -7.71 9.66
N THR A 135 2.53 -7.89 9.11
CA THR A 135 2.34 -8.28 7.71
C THR A 135 2.82 -7.18 6.76
N TYR A 136 2.51 -5.91 7.04
CA TYR A 136 2.98 -4.79 6.24
C TYR A 136 4.51 -4.71 6.19
N TYR A 137 5.16 -4.81 7.36
CA TYR A 137 6.61 -4.84 7.43
C TYR A 137 7.21 -6.05 6.69
N HIS A 138 6.61 -7.24 6.88
CA HIS A 138 7.07 -8.47 6.23
C HIS A 138 6.98 -8.38 4.70
N PHE A 139 5.86 -7.93 4.15
CA PHE A 139 5.69 -7.79 2.71
C PHE A 139 6.66 -6.75 2.10
N LEU A 140 6.88 -5.62 2.78
CA LEU A 140 7.90 -4.65 2.35
C LEU A 140 9.32 -5.24 2.41
N LYS A 141 9.64 -6.01 3.45
CA LYS A 141 10.93 -6.70 3.58
C LYS A 141 11.15 -7.73 2.46
N GLU A 142 10.14 -8.53 2.15
CA GLU A 142 10.20 -9.50 1.05
C GLU A 142 10.27 -8.79 -0.31
N ALA A 143 9.50 -7.72 -0.53
CA ALA A 143 9.60 -6.89 -1.72
C ALA A 143 11.04 -6.34 -1.88
N TYR A 144 11.63 -5.80 -0.82
CA TYR A 144 13.01 -5.33 -0.85
C TYR A 144 14.01 -6.44 -1.21
N ARG A 145 13.81 -7.64 -0.69
CA ARG A 145 14.67 -8.80 -0.96
C ARG A 145 14.62 -9.21 -2.44
N VAL A 146 13.41 -9.36 -2.99
CA VAL A 146 13.23 -9.92 -4.35
C VAL A 146 13.49 -8.89 -5.45
N LEU A 147 13.32 -7.60 -5.17
CA LEU A 147 13.63 -6.53 -6.12
C LEU A 147 15.12 -6.42 -6.38
N ASP A 148 15.47 -6.25 -7.66
CA ASP A 148 16.81 -5.89 -8.09
C ASP A 148 17.19 -4.48 -7.59
N ASP A 149 18.45 -4.12 -7.70
CA ASP A 149 18.90 -2.76 -7.44
C ASP A 149 18.18 -1.81 -8.42
N ASP A 150 17.74 -0.64 -7.93
CA ASP A 150 16.86 0.28 -8.65
C ASP A 150 15.43 -0.24 -8.95
N GLY A 151 15.06 -1.41 -8.45
CA GLY A 151 13.72 -1.98 -8.59
C GLY A 151 12.63 -1.15 -7.91
N ILE A 152 11.41 -1.25 -8.45
CA ILE A 152 10.24 -0.44 -8.06
C ILE A 152 9.22 -1.31 -7.30
N CYS A 153 8.82 -0.83 -6.12
CA CYS A 153 7.67 -1.36 -5.38
C CYS A 153 6.53 -0.33 -5.41
N VAL A 154 5.42 -0.68 -6.03
CA VAL A 154 4.18 0.08 -5.92
C VAL A 154 3.40 -0.47 -4.75
N TRP A 155 3.12 0.39 -3.78
CA TRP A 155 2.48 0.03 -2.52
C TRP A 155 1.21 0.82 -2.32
N LYS A 156 0.06 0.15 -2.38
CA LYS A 156 -1.22 0.79 -2.14
C LYS A 156 -1.65 0.60 -0.69
N CYS A 157 -2.05 1.67 -0.04
CA CYS A 157 -2.57 1.64 1.33
C CYS A 157 -3.58 2.77 1.58
N GLN A 158 -4.27 2.69 2.71
CA GLN A 158 -5.25 3.68 3.12
C GLN A 158 -5.34 3.76 4.64
N ARG A 159 -5.50 4.96 5.18
CA ARG A 159 -5.81 5.16 6.59
C ARG A 159 -7.07 4.41 7.00
N THR A 160 -7.04 3.79 8.15
CA THR A 160 -8.19 3.10 8.73
C THR A 160 -8.50 3.60 10.13
N ILE A 161 -9.73 3.39 10.58
CA ILE A 161 -10.17 3.73 11.94
C ILE A 161 -10.54 2.43 12.63
N THR A 162 -9.96 2.20 13.80
CA THR A 162 -10.28 1.06 14.66
C THR A 162 -10.35 1.52 16.12
N GLY A 163 -11.39 1.07 16.86
CA GLY A 163 -11.58 1.47 18.25
C GLY A 163 -11.59 2.99 18.47
N SER A 164 -12.22 3.74 17.57
CA SER A 164 -12.27 5.22 17.58
C SER A 164 -10.91 5.91 17.43
N LYS A 165 -9.86 5.19 17.00
CA LYS A 165 -8.52 5.72 16.76
C LYS A 165 -8.17 5.57 15.27
N THR A 166 -7.51 6.58 14.73
CA THR A 166 -6.95 6.52 13.39
C THR A 166 -5.65 5.72 13.41
N LEU A 167 -5.57 4.70 12.57
CA LEU A 167 -4.33 4.01 12.27
C LEU A 167 -3.76 4.60 10.96
N ASN A 168 -2.60 5.24 11.07
CA ASN A 168 -1.93 5.91 9.96
C ASN A 168 -1.10 4.90 9.16
N THR A 169 -1.77 3.97 8.47
CA THR A 169 -1.12 2.93 7.65
C THR A 169 -0.23 3.49 6.54
N PRO A 170 -0.56 4.62 5.87
CA PRO A 170 0.33 5.20 4.89
C PRO A 170 1.67 5.65 5.49
N GLU A 171 1.64 6.44 6.54
CA GLU A 171 2.84 6.94 7.21
C GLU A 171 3.68 5.80 7.79
N MET A 172 3.03 4.80 8.39
CA MET A 172 3.68 3.59 8.88
C MET A 172 4.37 2.82 7.76
N SER A 173 3.70 2.66 6.60
CA SER A 173 4.27 1.97 5.44
C SER A 173 5.50 2.68 4.91
N TRP A 174 5.45 4.01 4.82
CA TRP A 174 6.61 4.82 4.43
C TRP A 174 7.79 4.62 5.37
N MET A 175 7.57 4.76 6.70
CA MET A 175 8.62 4.53 7.69
C MET A 175 9.24 3.15 7.59
N PHE A 176 8.44 2.10 7.38
CA PHE A 176 8.93 0.74 7.19
C PHE A 176 9.75 0.61 5.91
N ALA A 177 9.25 1.15 4.80
CA ALA A 177 9.96 1.11 3.53
C ALA A 177 11.32 1.81 3.63
N GLU A 178 11.38 2.99 4.23
CA GLU A 178 12.64 3.71 4.43
C GLU A 178 13.61 2.98 5.35
N SER A 179 13.11 2.38 6.44
CA SER A 179 13.95 1.58 7.35
C SER A 179 14.59 0.38 6.68
N LEU A 180 13.96 -0.15 5.62
CA LEU A 180 14.47 -1.26 4.81
C LEU A 180 15.43 -0.82 3.70
N GLY A 181 15.51 0.47 3.40
CA GLY A 181 16.39 1.02 2.37
C GLY A 181 15.70 1.45 1.07
N PHE A 182 14.38 1.51 1.05
CA PHE A 182 13.64 2.14 -0.04
C PHE A 182 13.71 3.66 0.03
N ASP A 183 13.63 4.32 -1.14
CA ASP A 183 13.32 5.73 -1.28
C ASP A 183 11.91 5.89 -1.81
N CYS A 184 11.08 6.72 -1.19
CA CYS A 184 9.80 7.11 -1.75
C CYS A 184 10.03 8.15 -2.84
N VAL A 185 9.95 7.72 -4.10
CA VAL A 185 10.24 8.58 -5.26
C VAL A 185 9.02 9.30 -5.79
N ASP A 186 7.81 8.77 -5.49
CA ASP A 186 6.55 9.44 -5.86
C ASP A 186 5.38 8.94 -5.00
N GLN A 187 4.27 9.69 -5.04
CA GLN A 187 3.03 9.38 -4.34
C GLN A 187 1.84 9.75 -5.21
N PHE A 188 0.96 8.78 -5.46
CA PHE A 188 -0.29 9.00 -6.17
C PHE A 188 -1.48 8.81 -5.22
N TYR A 189 -2.53 9.59 -5.44
CA TYR A 189 -3.70 9.61 -4.59
C TYR A 189 -4.95 9.21 -5.37
N LEU A 190 -5.60 8.13 -4.92
CA LEU A 190 -6.88 7.70 -5.45
C LEU A 190 -8.00 8.30 -4.62
N GLU A 191 -8.82 9.17 -5.22
CA GLU A 191 -10.03 9.69 -4.61
C GLU A 191 -11.20 8.70 -4.80
N GLY A 192 -11.68 8.12 -3.71
CA GLY A 192 -12.81 7.20 -3.73
C GLY A 192 -14.15 7.92 -3.93
N LYS A 193 -15.01 7.38 -4.78
CA LYS A 193 -16.32 7.99 -5.12
C LYS A 193 -17.40 7.78 -4.05
N VAL A 194 -17.44 6.61 -3.42
CA VAL A 194 -18.49 6.19 -2.48
C VAL A 194 -17.91 5.37 -1.34
N ARG A 195 -18.43 5.58 -0.14
CA ARG A 195 -18.14 4.74 1.03
C ARG A 195 -19.43 4.11 1.54
N LEU A 196 -19.37 2.80 1.78
CA LEU A 196 -20.47 2.11 2.43
C LEU A 196 -20.61 2.61 3.88
N ILE A 197 -21.79 3.05 4.23
CA ILE A 197 -22.15 3.48 5.59
C ILE A 197 -23.08 2.42 6.16
N SER A 198 -22.81 1.93 7.37
CA SER A 198 -23.74 1.06 8.07
C SER A 198 -25.00 1.86 8.42
N GLY A 199 -26.18 1.36 8.03
CA GLY A 199 -27.48 1.97 8.39
C GLY A 199 -27.73 2.05 9.91
N LYS A 200 -26.90 1.38 10.73
CA LYS A 200 -26.98 1.44 12.20
C LYS A 200 -26.31 2.68 12.82
N ILE A 201 -25.55 3.45 12.03
CA ILE A 201 -24.83 4.64 12.52
C ILE A 201 -25.77 5.83 12.47
N LYS A 202 -26.29 6.25 13.62
CA LYS A 202 -27.19 7.41 13.75
C LYS A 202 -26.46 8.76 13.67
N LYS A 203 -25.16 8.82 14.06
CA LYS A 203 -24.35 10.04 14.05
C LYS A 203 -22.91 9.68 13.64
N GLN A 204 -22.38 10.43 12.67
CA GLN A 204 -20.99 10.30 12.28
C GLN A 204 -20.08 10.88 13.36
N GLN A 205 -19.12 10.10 13.85
CA GLN A 205 -18.17 10.50 14.89
C GLN A 205 -16.83 10.96 14.33
N HIS A 206 -16.45 10.45 13.14
CA HIS A 206 -15.18 10.76 12.48
C HIS A 206 -15.41 11.02 11.00
N SER A 207 -14.52 11.81 10.39
CA SER A 207 -14.46 11.93 8.94
C SER A 207 -14.22 10.56 8.29
N ARG A 208 -14.72 10.36 7.07
CA ARG A 208 -14.44 9.16 6.28
C ARG A 208 -13.20 9.40 5.42
N SER A 209 -12.26 8.45 5.44
CA SER A 209 -11.15 8.50 4.50
C SER A 209 -11.63 8.11 3.11
N TYR A 210 -11.51 9.04 2.16
CA TYR A 210 -11.84 8.83 0.75
C TYR A 210 -10.59 8.66 -0.12
N VAL A 211 -9.40 8.75 0.47
CA VAL A 211 -8.15 8.72 -0.26
C VAL A 211 -7.37 7.45 0.07
N SER A 212 -7.01 6.70 -0.98
CA SER A 212 -5.94 5.69 -0.92
C SER A 212 -4.66 6.28 -1.51
N VAL A 213 -3.53 5.88 -0.96
CA VAL A 213 -2.21 6.31 -1.45
C VAL A 213 -1.55 5.15 -2.17
N PHE A 214 -0.96 5.42 -3.32
CA PHE A 214 -0.03 4.54 -4.01
C PHE A 214 1.35 5.16 -3.84
N TYR A 215 2.17 4.58 -3.02
CA TYR A 215 3.59 4.92 -2.92
C TYR A 215 4.36 4.24 -4.04
N VAL A 216 5.28 4.97 -4.64
CA VAL A 216 6.30 4.42 -5.53
C VAL A 216 7.60 4.39 -4.76
N PHE A 217 7.96 3.22 -4.25
CA PHE A 217 9.20 3.00 -3.55
C PHE A 217 10.25 2.46 -4.50
N LYS A 218 11.44 3.06 -4.51
CA LYS A 218 12.57 2.63 -5.29
C LYS A 218 13.66 2.07 -4.38
N LYS A 219 14.17 0.88 -4.70
CA LYS A 219 15.36 0.32 -4.06
C LYS A 219 16.60 1.03 -4.58
N SER A 220 16.95 2.14 -3.96
CA SER A 220 17.98 3.05 -4.43
C SER A 220 19.22 3.00 -3.54
N ARG A 221 20.39 3.16 -4.17
CA ARG A 221 21.67 3.34 -3.47
C ARG A 221 22.02 4.80 -3.25
N LYS A 222 21.16 5.73 -3.67
CA LYS A 222 21.41 7.17 -3.52
C LYS A 222 21.36 7.56 -2.05
N LYS A 223 22.21 8.48 -1.64
CA LYS A 223 22.17 9.04 -0.30
C LYS A 223 20.84 9.79 -0.12
N LYS A 224 20.09 9.42 0.91
CA LYS A 224 18.83 10.09 1.28
C LYS A 224 19.07 11.49 1.80
N ILE A 225 18.08 12.36 1.68
CA ILE A 225 18.06 13.63 2.37
C ILE A 225 17.82 13.32 3.85
N ASP A 226 18.77 13.63 4.68
CA ASP A 226 18.63 13.56 6.12
C ASP A 226 18.23 14.93 6.67
N TYR A 227 16.95 15.11 6.88
CA TYR A 227 16.39 16.36 7.39
C TYR A 227 16.87 16.70 8.81
N LEU A 228 17.31 15.71 9.59
CA LEU A 228 17.85 15.94 10.92
C LEU A 228 19.16 16.72 10.88
N THR A 229 19.93 16.58 9.80
CA THR A 229 21.19 17.35 9.64
C THR A 229 21.00 18.88 9.54
N CYS A 230 19.75 19.33 9.33
CA CYS A 230 19.41 20.76 9.33
C CYS A 230 19.32 21.36 10.74
N PHE A 231 19.37 20.54 11.79
CA PHE A 231 19.21 20.94 13.18
C PHE A 231 20.49 20.68 13.98
N ASP A 232 20.66 21.39 15.09
CA ASP A 232 21.69 21.07 16.09
C ASP A 232 21.40 19.73 16.79
N GLU A 233 22.41 19.18 17.47
CA GLU A 233 22.31 17.85 18.10
C GLU A 233 21.23 17.78 19.19
N GLU A 234 20.96 18.84 19.91
CA GLU A 234 19.95 18.90 20.96
C GLU A 234 18.55 18.81 20.34
N THR A 235 18.28 19.62 19.33
CA THR A 235 17.03 19.58 18.56
C THR A 235 16.82 18.24 17.86
N GLN A 236 17.88 17.64 17.28
CA GLN A 236 17.79 16.28 16.71
C GLN A 236 17.34 15.26 17.75
N LYS A 237 17.92 15.28 18.94
CA LYS A 237 17.54 14.39 20.06
C LYS A 237 16.09 14.60 20.48
N ASP A 238 15.63 15.84 20.55
CA ASP A 238 14.25 16.17 20.92
C ASP A 238 13.25 15.70 19.88
N ILE A 239 13.55 15.88 18.58
CA ILE A 239 12.72 15.38 17.47
C ILE A 239 12.64 13.86 17.54
N ILE A 240 13.78 13.17 17.67
CA ILE A 240 13.84 11.71 17.76
C ILE A 240 13.06 11.21 18.98
N ASN A 241 13.28 11.79 20.14
CA ASN A 241 12.57 11.43 21.37
C ASN A 241 11.07 11.70 21.27
N GLY A 242 10.66 12.83 20.67
CA GLY A 242 9.25 13.15 20.43
C GLY A 242 8.58 12.17 19.50
N LEU A 243 9.23 11.77 18.41
CA LEU A 243 8.75 10.74 17.48
C LEU A 243 8.61 9.39 18.20
N PHE A 244 9.61 8.99 18.97
CA PHE A 244 9.59 7.73 19.72
C PHE A 244 8.55 7.77 20.84
N GLN A 245 8.43 8.82 21.63
CA GLN A 245 7.47 8.87 22.74
C GLN A 245 6.03 8.87 22.26
N ASN A 246 5.70 9.55 21.17
CA ASN A 246 4.35 9.57 20.62
C ASN A 246 3.98 8.28 19.91
N ASN A 247 4.94 7.59 19.28
CA ASN A 247 4.73 6.30 18.62
C ASN A 247 4.86 5.12 19.59
N ILE A 248 5.70 5.23 20.64
CA ILE A 248 5.89 4.17 21.67
C ILE A 248 4.72 4.13 22.67
N LYS A 249 3.96 5.20 22.90
CA LYS A 249 2.69 5.05 23.64
C LYS A 249 1.70 4.12 22.92
N ILE A 250 1.76 4.07 21.60
CA ILE A 250 1.14 3.02 20.80
C ILE A 250 1.92 1.70 20.95
N GLY A 251 3.24 1.74 20.99
CA GLY A 251 4.14 0.58 21.02
C GLY A 251 4.34 -0.08 22.39
N ARG A 252 4.23 0.62 23.53
CA ARG A 252 4.41 -0.03 24.86
C ARG A 252 3.29 -1.00 25.19
N LYS A 253 2.09 -0.73 24.71
CA LYS A 253 1.01 -1.72 24.78
C LYS A 253 1.23 -2.88 23.80
N PHE A 254 1.96 -2.64 22.72
CA PHE A 254 2.36 -3.64 21.73
C PHE A 254 3.52 -4.54 22.19
N LEU A 255 4.52 -3.97 22.88
CA LEU A 255 5.69 -4.73 23.33
C LEU A 255 5.43 -5.55 24.60
N SER A 256 4.38 -5.23 25.36
CA SER A 256 3.94 -6.04 26.51
C SER A 256 3.04 -7.22 26.10
N GLU A 257 2.67 -7.32 24.83
CA GLU A 257 1.88 -8.41 24.24
C GLU A 257 2.71 -9.28 23.26
N LEU A 258 4.02 -9.01 23.15
CA LEU A 258 5.04 -9.82 22.49
C LEU A 258 5.84 -10.64 23.49
#